data_85023dcbc5b65c2f3e8826c7a75e6c66
#
_entry.id   85023dcbc5b65c2f3e8826c7a75e6c66
#
_cell.length_a   1.000
_cell.length_b   1.000
_cell.length_c   1.000
_cell.angle_alpha   90.00
_cell.angle_beta   90.00
_cell.angle_gamma   90.00
#
_symmetry.space_group_name_H-M   'P 1'
#
loop_
_entity.id
_entity.type
_entity.pdbx_description
1 polymer ?
#
loop_
_entity_poly.entity_id
_entity_poly.type
_entity_poly.pdbx_seq_one_letter_code
_entity_poly.pdbx_strand_id
1 'polypeptide(L)'
;MKTKRLFQFLPILFGVILSCSCTSSDSNKDLLPECNVAYNAYNIPFSQLIQNSRPKVVVYNNMLAGKINQTTLFNDVKILKKQIDKYPEFDFIFYFCTSTDNIQQIAEITKASGLKIVAIVDAEGKFREMNGISPNIIVSALIFDKELKPHFSAVPGTRLSPFESVLRKFINKSSKE
;
A
#
# COMPACT_ATOMS: atom_id res chain seq x y z
N MET A 1 -23.31 67.05 -45.97
CA MET A 1 -22.71 66.63 -44.70
C MET A 1 -23.34 65.29 -44.29
N LYS A 2 -22.57 64.22 -44.33
CA LYS A 2 -23.02 62.84 -44.06
C LYS A 2 -22.47 62.38 -42.68
N THR A 3 -23.35 62.23 -41.73
CA THR A 3 -23.03 61.72 -40.39
C THR A 3 -23.02 60.17 -40.44
N LYS A 4 -21.86 59.56 -40.23
CA LYS A 4 -21.71 58.12 -40.11
C LYS A 4 -22.06 57.73 -38.67
N ARG A 5 -23.04 56.85 -38.50
CA ARG A 5 -23.32 56.18 -37.23
C ARG A 5 -22.36 55.02 -37.05
N LEU A 6 -21.60 55.06 -35.98
CA LEU A 6 -20.68 54.00 -35.56
C LEU A 6 -21.48 53.01 -34.71
N PHE A 7 -21.67 51.80 -35.24
CA PHE A 7 -22.22 50.67 -34.48
C PHE A 7 -21.08 50.07 -33.64
N GLN A 8 -21.19 50.23 -32.31
CA GLN A 8 -20.34 49.50 -31.37
C GLN A 8 -20.92 48.12 -31.17
N PHE A 9 -20.23 47.08 -31.61
CA PHE A 9 -20.48 45.69 -31.25
C PHE A 9 -19.84 45.44 -29.90
N LEU A 10 -20.67 45.14 -28.91
CA LEU A 10 -20.27 44.68 -27.58
C LEU A 10 -20.16 43.14 -27.65
N PRO A 11 -19.00 42.53 -27.44
CA PRO A 11 -18.93 41.09 -27.37
C PRO A 11 -19.43 40.67 -25.98
N ILE A 12 -20.51 39.91 -25.96
CA ILE A 12 -21.01 39.20 -24.77
C ILE A 12 -20.04 38.07 -24.48
N LEU A 13 -19.21 38.28 -23.47
CA LEU A 13 -18.29 37.28 -22.96
C LEU A 13 -19.11 36.24 -22.15
N PHE A 14 -19.48 35.14 -22.79
CA PHE A 14 -20.03 33.98 -22.09
C PHE A 14 -18.93 33.34 -21.27
N GLY A 15 -18.89 33.71 -19.99
CA GLY A 15 -18.07 33.01 -18.99
C GLY A 15 -18.62 31.59 -18.79
N VAL A 16 -18.02 30.63 -19.45
CA VAL A 16 -18.22 29.22 -19.09
C VAL A 16 -17.53 28.98 -17.76
N ILE A 17 -18.32 28.99 -16.69
CA ILE A 17 -17.90 28.52 -15.39
C ILE A 17 -17.78 27.00 -15.53
N LEU A 18 -16.57 26.53 -15.86
CA LEU A 18 -16.18 25.14 -15.64
C LEU A 18 -16.19 24.92 -14.14
N SER A 19 -17.33 24.48 -13.61
CA SER A 19 -17.40 23.84 -12.30
C SER A 19 -16.56 22.58 -12.38
N CYS A 20 -15.29 22.70 -11.99
CA CYS A 20 -14.44 21.58 -11.68
C CYS A 20 -15.07 20.91 -10.46
N SER A 21 -16.01 19.98 -10.68
CA SER A 21 -16.42 19.03 -9.68
C SER A 21 -15.18 18.18 -9.41
N CYS A 22 -14.43 18.54 -8.36
CA CYS A 22 -13.52 17.62 -7.71
C CYS A 22 -14.39 16.46 -7.21
N THR A 23 -14.58 15.46 -8.06
CA THR A 23 -14.89 14.13 -7.57
C THR A 23 -13.74 13.78 -6.65
N SER A 24 -14.01 13.70 -5.35
CA SER A 24 -13.13 13.07 -4.39
C SER A 24 -12.96 11.63 -4.86
N SER A 25 -12.03 11.42 -5.79
CA SER A 25 -11.58 10.09 -6.15
C SER A 25 -11.13 9.41 -4.85
N ASP A 26 -11.44 8.15 -4.70
CA ASP A 26 -11.01 7.24 -3.62
C ASP A 26 -9.47 7.20 -3.54
N SER A 27 -8.84 8.32 -3.17
CA SER A 27 -7.39 8.56 -3.24
C SER A 27 -6.58 7.57 -2.39
N ASN A 28 -7.22 6.92 -1.43
CA ASN A 28 -6.53 5.98 -0.55
C ASN A 28 -6.32 4.57 -1.16
N LYS A 29 -7.09 4.17 -2.18
CA LYS A 29 -6.90 2.87 -2.85
C LYS A 29 -5.61 2.84 -3.65
N ASP A 30 -5.19 3.99 -4.16
CA ASP A 30 -3.98 4.12 -4.95
C ASP A 30 -2.70 3.91 -4.11
N LEU A 31 -2.79 4.04 -2.77
CA LEU A 31 -1.66 3.81 -1.88
C LEU A 31 -1.22 2.34 -1.79
N LEU A 32 -2.02 1.41 -2.29
CA LEU A 32 -1.73 -0.04 -2.34
C LEU A 32 -1.74 -0.52 -3.80
N PRO A 33 -0.71 -0.20 -4.60
CA PRO A 33 -0.68 -0.53 -6.01
C PRO A 33 -0.69 -2.04 -6.25
N GLU A 34 -1.50 -2.49 -7.20
CA GLU A 34 -1.46 -3.86 -7.71
C GLU A 34 -0.28 -3.98 -8.68
N CYS A 35 0.84 -4.49 -8.16
CA CYS A 35 2.01 -4.84 -8.95
C CYS A 35 2.00 -6.35 -9.25
N ASN A 36 3.17 -6.95 -9.48
CA ASN A 36 3.29 -8.38 -9.74
C ASN A 36 3.07 -9.20 -8.46
N VAL A 37 1.89 -9.76 -8.27
CA VAL A 37 1.58 -10.66 -7.15
C VAL A 37 2.33 -11.98 -7.35
N ALA A 38 3.37 -12.21 -6.53
CA ALA A 38 4.17 -13.42 -6.55
C ALA A 38 3.49 -14.57 -5.79
N TYR A 39 2.85 -14.28 -4.65
CA TYR A 39 2.17 -15.28 -3.83
C TYR A 39 0.99 -14.64 -3.09
N ASN A 40 -0.10 -15.39 -2.95
CA ASN A 40 -1.29 -14.92 -2.24
C ASN A 40 -1.90 -16.07 -1.42
N ALA A 41 -1.68 -16.04 -0.11
CA ALA A 41 -2.19 -17.05 0.82
C ALA A 41 -3.70 -16.94 1.10
N TYR A 42 -4.35 -15.85 0.71
CA TYR A 42 -5.79 -15.64 0.97
C TYR A 42 -6.68 -16.26 -0.12
N ASN A 43 -6.11 -16.62 -1.28
CA ASN A 43 -6.83 -17.21 -2.41
C ASN A 43 -8.01 -16.36 -2.94
N ILE A 44 -7.94 -15.05 -2.79
CA ILE A 44 -8.89 -14.08 -3.34
C ILE A 44 -8.13 -13.06 -4.20
N PRO A 45 -8.74 -12.44 -5.22
CA PRO A 45 -8.10 -11.39 -6.00
C PRO A 45 -7.56 -10.27 -5.11
N PHE A 46 -6.42 -9.69 -5.48
CA PHE A 46 -5.81 -8.62 -4.69
C PHE A 46 -6.76 -7.42 -4.55
N SER A 47 -7.48 -7.07 -5.61
CA SER A 47 -8.50 -6.02 -5.58
C SER A 47 -9.60 -6.27 -4.53
N GLN A 48 -10.05 -7.52 -4.36
CA GLN A 48 -11.00 -7.89 -3.30
C GLN A 48 -10.37 -7.81 -1.91
N LEU A 49 -9.08 -8.20 -1.78
CA LEU A 49 -8.37 -8.07 -0.51
C LEU A 49 -8.27 -6.61 -0.08
N ILE A 50 -8.00 -5.70 -1.01
CA ILE A 50 -7.92 -4.26 -0.72
C ILE A 50 -9.28 -3.68 -0.36
N GLN A 51 -10.34 -4.13 -1.01
CA GLN A 51 -11.71 -3.61 -0.81
C GLN A 51 -12.41 -4.15 0.42
N ASN A 52 -11.91 -5.25 1.02
CA ASN A 52 -12.52 -5.76 2.25
C ASN A 52 -12.33 -4.77 3.41
N SER A 53 -13.26 -4.73 4.35
CA SER A 53 -13.25 -3.82 5.50
C SER A 53 -12.26 -4.21 6.61
N ARG A 54 -11.25 -5.03 6.30
CA ARG A 54 -10.21 -5.43 7.26
C ARG A 54 -9.04 -4.46 7.20
N PRO A 55 -8.43 -4.09 8.32
CA PRO A 55 -7.20 -3.31 8.31
C PRO A 55 -6.04 -4.13 7.72
N LYS A 56 -5.05 -3.45 7.14
CA LYS A 56 -3.91 -4.09 6.48
C LYS A 56 -2.61 -3.77 7.21
N VAL A 57 -1.76 -4.76 7.40
CA VAL A 57 -0.36 -4.57 7.75
C VAL A 57 0.47 -4.72 6.50
N VAL A 58 1.11 -3.65 6.08
CA VAL A 58 1.91 -3.62 4.86
C VAL A 58 3.37 -3.46 5.21
N VAL A 59 4.20 -4.38 4.76
CA VAL A 59 5.66 -4.35 4.94
C VAL A 59 6.31 -4.11 3.59
N TYR A 60 7.14 -3.09 3.51
CA TYR A 60 7.96 -2.80 2.35
C TYR A 60 9.41 -3.19 2.61
N ASN A 61 9.98 -3.96 1.69
CA ASN A 61 11.39 -4.36 1.69
C ASN A 61 12.07 -3.86 0.40
N ASN A 62 13.09 -3.04 0.56
CA ASN A 62 13.93 -2.58 -0.54
C ASN A 62 15.11 -3.54 -0.72
N MET A 63 15.04 -4.39 -1.73
CA MET A 63 16.02 -5.44 -2.01
C MET A 63 16.82 -5.07 -3.27
N LEU A 64 17.79 -4.20 -3.13
CA LEU A 64 18.47 -3.54 -4.27
C LEU A 64 19.41 -4.44 -5.07
N ALA A 65 19.94 -5.50 -4.50
CA ALA A 65 20.78 -6.48 -5.22
C ALA A 65 21.07 -7.70 -4.33
N GLY A 66 21.27 -8.87 -4.94
CA GLY A 66 21.76 -10.06 -4.27
C GLY A 66 20.85 -11.27 -4.44
N LYS A 67 21.30 -12.42 -3.92
CA LYS A 67 20.49 -13.65 -3.89
C LYS A 67 19.38 -13.49 -2.87
N ILE A 68 18.14 -13.65 -3.31
CA ILE A 68 16.97 -13.65 -2.44
C ILE A 68 16.91 -15.03 -1.76
N ASN A 69 16.79 -15.01 -0.45
CA ASN A 69 16.61 -16.21 0.37
C ASN A 69 15.67 -15.89 1.54
N GLN A 70 15.29 -16.89 2.33
CA GLN A 70 14.36 -16.71 3.44
C GLN A 70 14.82 -15.66 4.47
N THR A 71 16.12 -15.62 4.76
CA THR A 71 16.69 -14.62 5.70
C THR A 71 16.62 -13.22 5.11
N THR A 72 16.77 -13.09 3.80
CA THR A 72 16.63 -11.79 3.12
C THR A 72 15.19 -11.32 3.07
N LEU A 73 14.25 -12.24 2.82
CA LEU A 73 12.81 -11.90 2.78
C LEU A 73 12.23 -11.66 4.18
N PHE A 74 12.62 -12.47 5.16
CA PHE A 74 12.04 -12.45 6.50
C PHE A 74 13.14 -12.54 7.55
N ASN A 75 13.23 -11.57 8.45
CA ASN A 75 14.23 -11.54 9.51
C ASN A 75 14.11 -12.75 10.45
N ASP A 76 12.89 -13.13 10.83
CA ASP A 76 12.59 -14.29 11.66
C ASP A 76 11.18 -14.79 11.33
N VAL A 77 11.12 -15.82 10.50
CA VAL A 77 9.84 -16.44 10.07
C VAL A 77 9.02 -16.93 11.25
N LYS A 78 9.66 -17.50 12.28
CA LYS A 78 8.94 -18.05 13.43
C LYS A 78 8.25 -16.95 14.25
N ILE A 79 8.96 -15.84 14.49
CA ILE A 79 8.40 -14.68 15.19
C ILE A 79 7.30 -14.05 14.36
N LEU A 80 7.57 -13.84 13.06
CA LEU A 80 6.61 -13.26 12.14
C LEU A 80 5.33 -14.10 12.03
N LYS A 81 5.46 -15.42 11.90
CA LYS A 81 4.32 -16.33 11.88
C LYS A 81 3.50 -16.22 13.15
N LYS A 82 4.14 -16.21 14.32
CA LYS A 82 3.46 -16.04 15.60
C LYS A 82 2.69 -14.72 15.67
N GLN A 83 3.24 -13.64 15.11
CA GLN A 83 2.56 -12.34 15.08
C GLN A 83 1.37 -12.35 14.13
N ILE A 84 1.50 -12.91 12.93
CA ILE A 84 0.41 -13.03 11.95
C ILE A 84 -0.73 -13.87 12.53
N ASP A 85 -0.43 -15.03 13.12
CA ASP A 85 -1.42 -15.94 13.69
C ASP A 85 -2.14 -15.32 14.90
N LYS A 86 -1.47 -14.41 15.64
CA LYS A 86 -2.03 -13.71 16.80
C LYS A 86 -3.02 -12.60 16.44
N TYR A 87 -2.90 -12.04 15.24
CA TYR A 87 -3.71 -10.91 14.77
C TYR A 87 -4.47 -11.25 13.49
N PRO A 88 -5.38 -12.25 13.53
CA PRO A 88 -6.10 -12.75 12.36
C PRO A 88 -7.08 -11.73 11.76
N GLU A 89 -7.38 -10.64 12.49
CA GLU A 89 -8.21 -9.52 12.03
C GLU A 89 -7.54 -8.63 10.99
N PHE A 90 -6.20 -8.71 10.85
CA PHE A 90 -5.45 -7.97 9.84
C PHE A 90 -5.15 -8.83 8.63
N ASP A 91 -5.10 -8.19 7.45
CA ASP A 91 -4.49 -8.77 6.27
C ASP A 91 -3.03 -8.31 6.18
N PHE A 92 -2.12 -9.24 5.86
CA PHE A 92 -0.69 -8.96 5.77
C PHE A 92 -0.23 -8.95 4.32
N ILE A 93 0.38 -7.85 3.89
CA ILE A 93 0.86 -7.61 2.53
C ILE A 93 2.33 -7.23 2.59
N PHE A 94 3.16 -7.88 1.78
CA PHE A 94 4.59 -7.62 1.70
C PHE A 94 4.96 -7.17 0.29
N TYR A 95 5.47 -5.96 0.16
CA TYR A 95 6.05 -5.44 -1.06
C TYR A 95 7.56 -5.64 -1.05
N PHE A 96 8.08 -6.27 -2.09
CA PHE A 96 9.50 -6.49 -2.31
C PHE A 96 9.95 -5.67 -3.52
N CYS A 97 10.68 -4.59 -3.30
CA CYS A 97 11.27 -3.78 -4.37
C CYS A 97 12.51 -4.50 -4.90
N THR A 98 12.33 -5.25 -5.98
CA THR A 98 13.38 -6.05 -6.63
C THR A 98 12.99 -6.31 -8.09
N SER A 99 13.91 -6.89 -8.89
CA SER A 99 13.62 -7.27 -10.28
C SER A 99 12.46 -8.27 -10.38
N THR A 100 11.69 -8.15 -11.47
CA THR A 100 10.63 -9.11 -11.82
C THR A 100 11.15 -10.54 -12.02
N ASP A 101 12.43 -10.72 -12.33
CA ASP A 101 13.07 -12.04 -12.46
C ASP A 101 13.02 -12.85 -11.15
N ASN A 102 12.84 -12.17 -10.02
CA ASN A 102 12.77 -12.79 -8.70
C ASN A 102 11.35 -13.24 -8.29
N ILE A 103 10.34 -13.03 -9.12
CA ILE A 103 8.92 -13.35 -8.79
C ILE A 103 8.78 -14.81 -8.37
N GLN A 104 9.29 -15.73 -9.16
CA GLN A 104 9.17 -17.16 -8.87
C GLN A 104 9.88 -17.55 -7.57
N GLN A 105 11.09 -17.05 -7.36
CA GLN A 105 11.87 -17.34 -6.15
C GLN A 105 11.18 -16.80 -4.89
N ILE A 106 10.62 -15.58 -4.97
CA ILE A 106 9.84 -14.99 -3.87
C ILE A 106 8.59 -15.83 -3.59
N ALA A 107 7.88 -16.26 -4.63
CA ALA A 107 6.71 -17.12 -4.49
C ALA A 107 7.04 -18.43 -3.76
N GLU A 108 8.09 -19.11 -4.19
CA GLU A 108 8.53 -20.40 -3.61
C GLU A 108 8.94 -20.26 -2.14
N ILE A 109 9.77 -19.26 -1.81
CA ILE A 109 10.22 -19.02 -0.44
C ILE A 109 9.04 -18.62 0.45
N THR A 110 8.14 -17.74 -0.04
CA THR A 110 6.96 -17.31 0.72
C THR A 110 6.03 -18.49 0.99
N LYS A 111 5.76 -19.33 0.01
CA LYS A 111 4.97 -20.55 0.15
C LYS A 111 5.60 -21.51 1.16
N ALA A 112 6.92 -21.74 1.05
CA ALA A 112 7.65 -22.62 1.97
C ALA A 112 7.67 -22.09 3.42
N SER A 113 7.59 -20.78 3.63
CA SER A 113 7.53 -20.17 4.96
C SER A 113 6.25 -20.50 5.72
N GLY A 114 5.16 -20.84 5.02
CA GLY A 114 3.83 -21.08 5.60
C GLY A 114 3.18 -19.82 6.19
N LEU A 115 3.66 -18.63 5.81
CA LEU A 115 3.09 -17.35 6.26
C LEU A 115 1.78 -17.06 5.51
N LYS A 116 0.77 -16.58 6.24
CA LYS A 116 -0.49 -16.13 5.65
C LYS A 116 -0.37 -14.66 5.21
N ILE A 117 0.26 -14.44 4.07
CA ILE A 117 0.52 -13.10 3.51
C ILE A 117 0.23 -13.06 2.00
N VAL A 118 0.15 -11.85 1.46
CA VAL A 118 0.35 -11.59 0.04
C VAL A 118 1.77 -11.10 -0.16
N ALA A 119 2.52 -11.68 -1.09
CA ALA A 119 3.85 -11.21 -1.50
C ALA A 119 3.77 -10.60 -2.90
N ILE A 120 4.21 -9.37 -3.04
CA ILE A 120 4.14 -8.56 -4.25
C ILE A 120 5.55 -8.13 -4.64
N VAL A 121 5.90 -8.27 -5.92
CA VAL A 121 7.13 -7.70 -6.48
C VAL A 121 6.83 -6.33 -7.06
N ASP A 122 7.41 -5.31 -6.46
CA ASP A 122 7.31 -3.91 -6.85
C ASP A 122 8.63 -3.45 -7.48
N ALA A 123 8.85 -3.83 -8.74
CA ALA A 123 10.11 -3.58 -9.42
C ALA A 123 10.38 -2.08 -9.66
N GLU A 124 9.33 -1.27 -9.75
CA GLU A 124 9.41 0.16 -9.99
C GLU A 124 9.43 0.99 -8.69
N GLY A 125 9.19 0.35 -7.53
CA GLY A 125 9.11 1.05 -6.25
C GLY A 125 7.87 1.92 -6.09
N LYS A 126 6.78 1.59 -6.78
CA LYS A 126 5.51 2.35 -6.76
C LYS A 126 4.95 2.50 -5.36
N PHE A 127 4.94 1.41 -4.57
CA PHE A 127 4.43 1.46 -3.20
C PHE A 127 5.22 2.47 -2.36
N ARG A 128 6.55 2.45 -2.47
CA ARG A 128 7.43 3.40 -1.77
C ARG A 128 7.11 4.84 -2.16
N GLU A 129 7.02 5.10 -3.45
CA GLU A 129 6.79 6.44 -4.00
C GLU A 129 5.43 6.98 -3.54
N MET A 130 4.37 6.21 -3.70
CA MET A 130 3.00 6.59 -3.33
C MET A 130 2.83 6.84 -1.84
N ASN A 131 3.60 6.16 -1.00
CA ASN A 131 3.52 6.31 0.45
C ASN A 131 4.61 7.21 1.05
N GLY A 132 5.39 7.92 0.23
CA GLY A 132 6.40 8.89 0.67
C GLY A 132 7.54 8.24 1.48
N ILE A 133 7.84 6.95 1.24
CA ILE A 133 8.91 6.24 1.94
C ILE A 133 10.25 6.65 1.31
N SER A 134 11.18 7.13 2.13
CA SER A 134 12.51 7.53 1.65
C SER A 134 13.22 6.37 0.92
N PRO A 135 13.92 6.63 -0.20
CA PRO A 135 14.66 5.60 -0.95
C PRO A 135 15.78 4.94 -0.15
N ASN A 136 16.26 5.58 0.91
CA ASN A 136 17.30 5.05 1.78
C ASN A 136 16.76 4.08 2.84
N ILE A 137 15.44 3.95 2.97
CA ILE A 137 14.84 3.00 3.91
C ILE A 137 14.85 1.61 3.27
N ILE A 138 15.49 0.67 3.96
CA ILE A 138 15.58 -0.73 3.52
C ILE A 138 14.28 -1.48 3.84
N VAL A 139 13.72 -1.25 5.04
CA VAL A 139 12.48 -1.90 5.48
C VAL A 139 11.61 -0.88 6.17
N SER A 140 10.32 -0.86 5.83
CA SER A 140 9.31 -0.03 6.48
C SER A 140 8.03 -0.82 6.69
N ALA A 141 7.21 -0.43 7.65
CA ALA A 141 5.88 -0.98 7.83
C ALA A 141 4.86 0.12 8.06
N LEU A 142 3.70 -0.03 7.42
CA LEU A 142 2.52 0.79 7.60
C LEU A 142 1.35 -0.09 8.01
N ILE A 143 0.48 0.45 8.85
CA ILE A 143 -0.83 -0.13 9.10
C ILE A 143 -1.85 0.74 8.39
N PHE A 144 -2.64 0.15 7.53
CA PHE A 144 -3.78 0.81 6.90
C PHE A 144 -5.03 0.43 7.70
N ASP A 145 -5.81 1.43 8.09
CA ASP A 145 -7.11 1.21 8.72
C ASP A 145 -8.15 0.70 7.69
N LYS A 146 -9.40 0.57 8.12
CA LYS A 146 -10.51 0.08 7.27
C LYS A 146 -10.79 0.99 6.07
N GLU A 147 -10.50 2.28 6.21
CA GLU A 147 -10.65 3.30 5.19
C GLU A 147 -9.38 3.46 4.32
N LEU A 148 -8.41 2.54 4.48
CA LEU A 148 -7.09 2.57 3.83
C LEU A 148 -6.27 3.82 4.15
N LYS A 149 -6.47 4.43 5.31
CA LYS A 149 -5.62 5.52 5.80
C LYS A 149 -4.35 4.95 6.41
N PRO A 150 -3.16 5.38 5.96
CA PRO A 150 -1.89 4.83 6.44
C PRO A 150 -1.48 5.41 7.79
N HIS A 151 -0.92 4.55 8.63
CA HIS A 151 -0.30 4.88 9.91
C HIS A 151 1.04 4.17 10.00
N PHE A 152 2.10 4.87 10.35
CA PHE A 152 3.42 4.26 10.51
C PHE A 152 3.48 3.30 11.70
N SER A 153 4.19 2.21 11.52
CA SER A 153 4.39 1.18 12.53
C SER A 153 5.85 0.70 12.54
N ALA A 154 6.19 -0.11 13.53
CA ALA A 154 7.42 -0.88 13.51
C ALA A 154 7.25 -2.11 12.62
N VAL A 155 8.37 -2.59 12.05
CA VAL A 155 8.39 -3.78 11.21
C VAL A 155 8.04 -5.02 12.03
N PRO A 156 7.05 -5.84 11.61
CA PRO A 156 6.74 -7.10 12.26
C PRO A 156 7.94 -8.07 12.18
N GLY A 157 8.09 -8.94 13.18
CA GLY A 157 9.19 -9.91 13.23
C GLY A 157 10.49 -9.37 13.81
N THR A 158 10.58 -8.10 14.18
CA THR A 158 11.74 -7.54 14.90
C THR A 158 11.62 -7.74 16.41
N ARG A 159 12.75 -7.94 17.10
CA ARG A 159 12.76 -8.20 18.57
C ARG A 159 12.32 -7.00 19.41
N LEU A 160 12.47 -5.80 18.92
CA LEU A 160 12.10 -4.56 19.60
C LEU A 160 10.80 -4.02 19.00
N SER A 161 9.69 -4.60 19.36
CA SER A 161 8.46 -4.34 18.65
C SER A 161 7.50 -3.39 19.38
N PRO A 162 7.50 -2.09 19.03
CA PRO A 162 6.31 -1.28 19.21
C PRO A 162 5.15 -1.74 18.29
N PHE A 163 5.38 -2.69 17.35
CA PHE A 163 4.40 -3.24 16.44
C PHE A 163 3.15 -3.72 17.15
N GLU A 164 3.28 -4.58 18.16
CA GLU A 164 2.14 -5.05 18.95
C GLU A 164 1.39 -3.90 19.66
N SER A 165 2.12 -2.91 20.16
CA SER A 165 1.51 -1.75 20.81
C SER A 165 0.64 -0.95 19.84
N VAL A 166 1.11 -0.79 18.60
CA VAL A 166 0.36 -0.08 17.56
C VAL A 166 -0.86 -0.90 17.16
N LEU A 167 -0.72 -2.20 16.88
CA LEU A 167 -1.86 -3.08 16.54
C LEU A 167 -2.95 -3.06 17.62
N ARG A 168 -2.57 -3.17 18.90
CA ARG A 168 -3.53 -3.14 20.03
C ARG A 168 -4.31 -1.81 20.08
N LYS A 169 -3.67 -0.68 19.75
CA LYS A 169 -4.38 0.61 19.67
C LYS A 169 -5.47 0.60 18.58
N PHE A 170 -5.18 -0.01 17.42
CA PHE A 170 -6.16 -0.17 16.34
C PHE A 170 -7.33 -1.04 16.75
N ILE A 171 -7.06 -2.21 17.36
CA ILE A 171 -8.10 -3.14 17.81
C ILE A 171 -9.00 -2.47 18.85
N ASN A 172 -8.41 -1.82 19.87
CA ASN A 172 -9.15 -1.17 20.94
C ASN A 172 -10.00 0.02 20.45
N LYS A 173 -9.57 0.70 19.38
CA LYS A 173 -10.37 1.78 18.76
C LYS A 173 -11.57 1.21 18.00
N SER A 174 -11.36 0.16 17.23
CA SER A 174 -12.44 -0.50 16.46
C SER A 174 -13.50 -1.20 17.32
N SER A 175 -13.19 -1.48 18.60
CA SER A 175 -14.13 -2.13 19.54
C SER A 175 -15.04 -1.11 20.25
N LYS A 176 -14.84 0.19 20.03
CA LYS A 176 -15.60 1.28 20.67
C LYS A 176 -16.52 2.01 19.70
N GLU A 177 -16.45 1.68 18.43
CA GLU A 177 -17.34 2.14 17.36
C GLU A 177 -18.37 1.05 17.01
#